data_c15d18a72cfab7aa0ad9c4fa8537348d
#
_entry.id   c15d18a72cfab7aa0ad9c4fa8537348d
#
_cell.length_a   1.000
_cell.length_b   1.000
_cell.length_c   1.000
_cell.angle_alpha   90.00
_cell.angle_beta   90.00
_cell.angle_gamma   90.00
#
_symmetry.space_group_name_H-M   'P 1'
#
loop_
_entity.id
_entity.type
_entity.pdbx_description
1 polymer ?
#
loop_
_entity_poly.entity_id
_entity_poly.type
_entity_poly.pdbx_seq_one_letter_code
_entity_poly.pdbx_strand_id
1 'polypeptide(L)'
;MVSAALSLILVLITLAFPEASGLFYIELRSWVTTQFDFFFLISANIFIIFCCAIALSPFGRIRLGGDEARPAYRYTSWLAMLFAAGVGIGLMFYGVHEPVTHTLNPPLNIDPNDIERASAAGMSAAIYHWGLHAWAIYAV
;
A
#
# COMPACT_ATOMS: atom_id res chain seq x y z
N MET A 1 -8.07 -16.00 -20.74
CA MET A 1 -7.38 -15.71 -22.01
C MET A 1 -7.42 -14.21 -22.35
N VAL A 2 -8.56 -13.51 -22.24
CA VAL A 2 -8.69 -12.08 -22.55
C VAL A 2 -7.76 -11.21 -21.69
N SER A 3 -7.73 -11.42 -20.37
CA SER A 3 -6.85 -10.67 -19.45
C SER A 3 -5.35 -10.85 -19.74
N ALA A 4 -4.93 -12.07 -20.08
CA ALA A 4 -3.55 -12.32 -20.46
C ALA A 4 -3.17 -11.62 -21.77
N ALA A 5 -4.08 -11.61 -22.76
CA ALA A 5 -3.87 -10.88 -24.01
C ALA A 5 -3.78 -9.36 -23.78
N LEU A 6 -4.66 -8.79 -22.95
CA LEU A 6 -4.64 -7.37 -22.60
C LEU A 6 -3.35 -7.00 -21.87
N SER A 7 -2.90 -7.81 -20.90
CA SER A 7 -1.63 -7.58 -20.22
C SER A 7 -0.44 -7.63 -21.17
N LEU A 8 -0.42 -8.60 -22.10
CA LEU A 8 0.65 -8.71 -23.08
C LEU A 8 0.68 -7.50 -24.03
N ILE A 9 -0.47 -7.07 -24.51
CA ILE A 9 -0.60 -5.87 -25.37
C ILE A 9 -0.08 -4.64 -24.64
N LEU A 10 -0.46 -4.44 -23.38
CA LEU A 10 -0.01 -3.31 -22.57
C LEU A 10 1.50 -3.31 -22.38
N VAL A 11 2.09 -4.48 -22.09
CA VAL A 11 3.54 -4.62 -21.98
C VAL A 11 4.25 -4.32 -23.30
N LEU A 12 3.74 -4.85 -24.41
CA LEU A 12 4.33 -4.61 -25.73
C LEU A 12 4.27 -3.14 -26.14
N ILE A 13 3.15 -2.45 -25.90
CA ILE A 13 3.01 -1.00 -26.15
C ILE A 13 4.02 -0.22 -25.31
N THR A 14 4.13 -0.53 -24.02
CA THR A 14 5.05 0.16 -23.13
C THR A 14 6.52 -0.03 -23.53
N LEU A 15 6.88 -1.22 -23.99
CA LEU A 15 8.24 -1.50 -24.48
C LEU A 15 8.53 -0.86 -25.85
N ALA A 16 7.51 -0.76 -26.73
CA ALA A 16 7.67 -0.14 -28.04
C ALA A 16 7.78 1.39 -27.96
N PHE A 17 7.10 2.02 -27.00
CA PHE A 17 7.03 3.48 -26.85
C PHE A 17 7.30 3.91 -25.39
N PRO A 18 8.51 3.70 -24.86
CA PRO A 18 8.78 3.88 -23.42
C PRO A 18 8.58 5.33 -22.96
N GLU A 19 9.00 6.33 -23.73
CA GLU A 19 8.87 7.74 -23.36
C GLU A 19 7.40 8.21 -23.35
N ALA A 20 6.65 7.91 -24.40
CA ALA A 20 5.24 8.28 -24.51
C ALA A 20 4.40 7.58 -23.45
N SER A 21 4.66 6.29 -23.19
CA SER A 21 3.98 5.51 -22.16
C SER A 21 4.31 6.05 -20.78
N GLY A 22 5.57 6.42 -20.52
CA GLY A 22 6.00 7.01 -19.26
C GLY A 22 5.26 8.31 -18.94
N LEU A 23 5.19 9.24 -19.89
CA LEU A 23 4.45 10.49 -19.75
C LEU A 23 2.96 10.23 -19.51
N PHE A 24 2.36 9.36 -20.30
CA PHE A 24 0.94 8.99 -20.16
C PHE A 24 0.64 8.42 -18.75
N TYR A 25 1.47 7.52 -18.23
CA TYR A 25 1.26 6.96 -16.89
C TYR A 25 1.45 7.98 -15.77
N ILE A 26 2.37 8.92 -15.92
CA ILE A 26 2.57 10.01 -14.95
C ILE A 26 1.34 10.93 -14.93
N GLU A 27 0.84 11.34 -16.09
CA GLU A 27 -0.36 12.17 -16.20
C GLU A 27 -1.60 11.46 -15.68
N LEU A 28 -1.80 10.21 -16.07
CA LEU A 28 -2.92 9.39 -15.61
C LEU A 28 -2.90 9.22 -14.09
N ARG A 29 -1.73 8.90 -13.52
CA ARG A 29 -1.55 8.81 -12.07
C ARG A 29 -1.89 10.13 -11.39
N SER A 30 -1.34 11.24 -11.89
CA SER A 30 -1.60 12.58 -11.33
C SER A 30 -3.09 12.92 -11.38
N TRP A 31 -3.74 12.66 -12.51
CA TRP A 31 -5.18 12.88 -12.64
C TRP A 31 -5.99 12.03 -11.65
N VAL A 32 -5.73 10.73 -11.58
CA VAL A 32 -6.44 9.82 -10.67
C VAL A 32 -6.23 10.24 -9.22
N THR A 33 -4.99 10.51 -8.81
CA THR A 33 -4.70 10.88 -7.42
C THR A 33 -5.32 12.22 -7.03
N THR A 34 -5.38 13.19 -7.96
CA THR A 34 -5.99 14.50 -7.68
C THR A 34 -7.52 14.43 -7.64
N GLN A 35 -8.15 13.68 -8.56
CA GLN A 35 -9.60 13.60 -8.63
C GLN A 35 -10.21 12.70 -7.56
N PHE A 36 -9.51 11.64 -7.17
CA PHE A 36 -9.99 10.62 -6.25
C PHE A 36 -9.30 10.61 -4.89
N ASP A 37 -8.54 11.65 -4.56
CA ASP A 37 -7.84 11.77 -3.27
C ASP A 37 -8.77 11.53 -2.08
N PHE A 38 -9.87 12.26 -2.04
CA PHE A 38 -10.87 12.12 -0.98
C PHE A 38 -11.53 10.73 -0.94
N PHE A 39 -11.76 10.12 -2.09
CA PHE A 39 -12.31 8.78 -2.19
C PHE A 39 -11.35 7.74 -1.60
N PHE A 40 -10.06 7.81 -1.93
CA PHE A 40 -9.05 6.91 -1.37
C PHE A 40 -8.92 7.06 0.13
N LEU A 41 -8.89 8.31 0.63
CA LEU A 41 -8.82 8.60 2.06
C LEU A 41 -10.02 8.04 2.82
N ILE A 42 -11.23 8.28 2.34
CA ILE A 42 -12.46 7.76 2.98
C ILE A 42 -12.47 6.24 2.94
N SER A 43 -12.15 5.63 1.80
CA SER A 43 -12.14 4.17 1.66
C SER A 43 -11.18 3.52 2.65
N ALA A 44 -9.97 4.05 2.79
CA ALA A 44 -8.99 3.55 3.75
C ALA A 44 -9.49 3.66 5.21
N ASN A 45 -10.13 4.78 5.56
CA ASN A 45 -10.74 4.93 6.90
C ASN A 45 -11.89 3.96 7.13
N ILE A 46 -12.74 3.73 6.12
CA ILE A 46 -13.82 2.73 6.21
C ILE A 46 -13.24 1.33 6.45
N PHE A 47 -12.17 0.95 5.77
CA PHE A 47 -11.52 -0.34 5.97
C PHE A 47 -10.93 -0.50 7.37
N ILE A 48 -10.32 0.55 7.94
CA ILE A 48 -9.85 0.54 9.33
C ILE A 48 -11.02 0.30 10.28
N ILE A 49 -12.09 1.08 10.14
CA ILE A 49 -13.29 0.97 10.99
C ILE A 49 -13.89 -0.43 10.86
N PHE A 50 -13.99 -0.95 9.65
CA PHE A 50 -14.50 -2.30 9.37
C PHE A 50 -13.66 -3.39 10.04
N CYS A 51 -12.33 -3.35 9.89
CA CYS A 51 -11.44 -4.30 10.54
C CYS A 51 -11.54 -4.25 12.06
N CYS A 52 -11.56 -3.05 12.63
CA CYS A 52 -11.74 -2.86 14.07
C CYS A 52 -13.12 -3.35 14.54
N ALA A 53 -14.18 -3.06 13.80
CA ALA A 53 -15.53 -3.51 14.12
C ALA A 53 -15.63 -5.03 14.11
N ILE A 54 -15.06 -5.72 13.12
CA ILE A 54 -15.01 -7.18 13.09
C ILE A 54 -14.18 -7.73 14.24
N ALA A 55 -12.99 -7.19 14.49
CA ALA A 55 -12.11 -7.68 15.54
C ALA A 55 -12.72 -7.55 16.94
N LEU A 56 -13.47 -6.48 17.20
CA LEU A 56 -14.12 -6.21 18.49
C LEU A 56 -15.53 -6.83 18.61
N SER A 57 -16.11 -7.30 17.51
CA SER A 57 -17.44 -7.91 17.49
C SER A 57 -17.39 -9.42 17.75
N PRO A 58 -18.55 -10.05 18.04
CA PRO A 58 -18.65 -11.51 18.12
C PRO A 58 -18.25 -12.22 16.80
N PHE A 59 -18.33 -11.53 15.67
CA PHE A 59 -17.96 -12.07 14.36
C PHE A 59 -16.48 -12.41 14.24
N GLY A 60 -15.60 -11.73 14.97
CA GLY A 60 -14.17 -12.05 15.04
C GLY A 60 -13.85 -13.44 15.62
N ARG A 61 -14.84 -14.12 16.23
CA ARG A 61 -14.70 -15.48 16.78
C ARG A 61 -15.15 -16.56 15.81
N ILE A 62 -15.74 -16.20 14.67
CA ILE A 62 -16.21 -17.17 13.68
C ILE A 62 -15.01 -17.84 13.03
N ARG A 63 -14.95 -19.17 13.10
CA ARG A 63 -13.90 -19.95 12.46
C ARG A 63 -14.17 -20.09 10.96
N LEU A 64 -13.20 -19.70 10.15
CA LEU A 64 -13.24 -19.95 8.72
C LEU A 64 -13.01 -21.44 8.46
N GLY A 65 -13.93 -22.08 7.73
CA GLY A 65 -13.90 -23.52 7.46
C GLY A 65 -14.76 -24.38 8.38
N GLY A 66 -15.57 -23.76 9.27
CA GLY A 66 -16.49 -24.45 10.18
C GLY A 66 -15.93 -24.71 11.58
N ASP A 67 -16.77 -25.22 12.48
CA ASP A 67 -16.45 -25.36 13.91
C ASP A 67 -15.30 -26.31 14.21
N GLU A 68 -15.07 -27.30 13.35
CA GLU A 68 -14.00 -28.30 13.49
C GLU A 68 -12.71 -27.92 12.73
N ALA A 69 -12.70 -26.76 12.08
CA ALA A 69 -11.53 -26.32 11.31
C ALA A 69 -10.30 -26.17 12.21
N ARG A 70 -9.19 -26.76 11.78
CA ARG A 70 -7.90 -26.66 12.46
C ARG A 70 -6.93 -25.87 11.59
N PRO A 71 -6.01 -25.08 12.18
CA PRO A 71 -4.98 -24.39 11.43
C PRO A 71 -4.16 -25.35 10.57
N ALA A 72 -4.06 -25.10 9.26
CA ALA A 72 -3.27 -25.92 8.33
C ALA A 72 -1.76 -25.76 8.55
N TYR A 73 -1.34 -24.63 9.11
CA TYR A 73 0.06 -24.29 9.32
C TYR A 73 0.34 -23.93 10.77
N ARG A 74 1.59 -24.10 11.19
CA ARG A 74 2.04 -23.59 12.50
C ARG A 74 2.00 -22.07 12.48
N TYR A 75 1.78 -21.45 13.64
CA TYR A 75 1.67 -19.99 13.78
C TYR A 75 2.86 -19.23 13.14
N THR A 76 4.08 -19.69 13.37
CA THR A 76 5.28 -19.09 12.80
C THR A 76 5.33 -19.19 11.26
N SER A 77 4.93 -20.32 10.69
CA SER A 77 4.88 -20.50 9.23
C SER A 77 3.79 -19.62 8.61
N TRP A 78 2.63 -19.54 9.25
CA TRP A 78 1.54 -18.67 8.83
C TRP A 78 1.94 -17.19 8.88
N LEU A 79 2.58 -16.75 9.97
CA LEU A 79 3.08 -15.39 10.12
C LEU A 79 4.14 -15.05 9.05
N ALA A 80 5.07 -15.98 8.80
CA ALA A 80 6.09 -15.81 7.76
C ALA A 80 5.48 -15.69 6.35
N MET A 81 4.46 -16.48 6.04
CA MET A 81 3.74 -16.38 4.76
C MET A 81 3.00 -15.04 4.61
N LEU A 82 2.31 -14.58 5.65
CA LEU A 82 1.66 -13.26 5.65
C LEU A 82 2.68 -12.15 5.45
N PHE A 83 3.79 -12.21 6.16
CA PHE A 83 4.84 -11.21 6.07
C PHE A 83 5.49 -11.21 4.68
N ALA A 84 5.79 -12.37 4.13
CA ALA A 84 6.38 -12.49 2.79
C ALA A 84 5.43 -11.98 1.69
N ALA A 85 4.14 -12.28 1.79
CA ALA A 85 3.15 -11.88 0.80
C ALA A 85 2.80 -10.38 0.87
N GLY A 86 2.65 -9.84 2.09
CA GLY A 86 2.18 -8.47 2.30
C GLY A 86 3.28 -7.40 2.28
N VAL A 87 4.48 -7.73 2.73
CA VAL A 87 5.52 -6.75 3.02
C VAL A 87 6.81 -6.98 2.23
N GLY A 88 7.10 -8.18 1.79
CA GLY A 88 8.28 -8.63 1.07
C GLY A 88 9.18 -7.54 0.47
N ILE A 89 9.23 -7.46 -0.84
CA ILE A 89 10.03 -6.48 -1.60
C ILE A 89 9.58 -5.04 -1.30
N GLY A 90 8.28 -4.81 -1.06
CA GLY A 90 7.73 -3.48 -0.77
C GLY A 90 8.43 -2.84 0.43
N LEU A 91 8.49 -3.51 1.57
CA LEU A 91 9.14 -2.98 2.77
C LEU A 91 10.65 -2.81 2.57
N MET A 92 11.32 -3.76 1.93
CA MET A 92 12.77 -3.69 1.71
C MET A 92 13.16 -2.50 0.83
N PHE A 93 12.37 -2.21 -0.21
CA PHE A 93 12.64 -1.11 -1.11
C PHE A 93 12.17 0.23 -0.53
N TYR A 94 10.89 0.33 -0.18
CA TYR A 94 10.29 1.58 0.26
C TYR A 94 10.66 1.98 1.69
N GLY A 95 11.06 1.06 2.54
CA GLY A 95 11.55 1.35 3.88
C GLY A 95 12.78 2.26 3.92
N VAL A 96 13.56 2.29 2.83
CA VAL A 96 14.68 3.23 2.64
C VAL A 96 14.30 4.35 1.68
N HIS A 97 13.65 4.02 0.58
CA HIS A 97 13.32 4.97 -0.48
C HIS A 97 12.39 6.09 0.00
N GLU A 98 11.33 5.77 0.72
CA GLU A 98 10.35 6.78 1.16
C GLU A 98 10.91 7.78 2.17
N PRO A 99 11.56 7.39 3.28
CA PRO A 99 12.15 8.36 4.19
C PRO A 99 13.13 9.31 3.50
N VAL A 100 13.96 8.80 2.59
CA VAL A 100 14.92 9.62 1.83
C VAL A 100 14.19 10.57 0.88
N THR A 101 13.22 10.08 0.11
CA THR A 101 12.48 10.91 -0.85
C THR A 101 11.70 12.01 -0.15
N HIS A 102 11.05 11.70 0.98
CA HIS A 102 10.30 12.69 1.77
C HIS A 102 11.19 13.61 2.58
N THR A 103 12.45 13.27 2.84
CA THR A 103 13.43 14.21 3.41
C THR A 103 13.90 15.20 2.35
N LEU A 104 14.13 14.74 1.12
CA LEU A 104 14.55 15.61 0.01
C LEU A 104 13.39 16.51 -0.50
N ASN A 105 12.17 16.01 -0.43
CA ASN A 105 10.94 16.72 -0.82
C ASN A 105 9.92 16.67 0.32
N PRO A 106 10.12 17.45 1.39
CA PRO A 106 9.31 17.34 2.59
C PRO A 106 7.85 17.71 2.34
N PRO A 107 6.89 16.99 2.92
CA PRO A 107 5.49 17.37 2.90
C PRO A 107 5.26 18.64 3.74
N LEU A 108 4.07 19.24 3.63
CA LEU A 108 3.62 20.38 4.43
C LEU A 108 4.44 21.65 4.24
N ASN A 109 5.06 21.84 3.07
CA ASN A 109 5.88 23.04 2.73
C ASN A 109 7.04 23.30 3.71
N ILE A 110 7.60 22.26 4.30
CA ILE A 110 8.81 22.37 5.11
C ILE A 110 10.00 22.65 4.19
N ASP A 111 10.90 23.55 4.61
CA ASP A 111 12.12 23.85 3.85
C ASP A 111 13.04 22.62 3.81
N PRO A 112 13.41 22.11 2.62
CA PRO A 112 14.34 20.99 2.49
C PRO A 112 15.73 21.26 3.08
N ASN A 113 16.12 22.52 3.23
CA ASN A 113 17.40 22.92 3.84
C ASN A 113 17.39 22.84 5.37
N ASP A 114 16.21 22.82 6.01
CA ASP A 114 16.07 22.50 7.42
C ASP A 114 16.10 20.97 7.61
N ILE A 115 17.30 20.42 7.60
CA ILE A 115 17.55 18.97 7.59
C ILE A 115 16.86 18.27 8.75
N GLU A 116 16.83 18.88 9.93
CA GLU A 116 16.21 18.28 11.12
C GLU A 116 14.70 18.14 10.93
N ARG A 117 14.00 19.20 10.53
CA ARG A 117 12.57 19.17 10.28
C ARG A 117 12.21 18.34 9.06
N ALA A 118 12.99 18.45 7.98
CA ALA A 118 12.78 17.69 6.77
C ALA A 118 12.91 16.17 7.01
N SER A 119 13.92 15.73 7.77
CA SER A 119 14.10 14.31 8.10
C SER A 119 13.01 13.78 9.05
N ALA A 120 12.62 14.58 10.05
CA ALA A 120 11.51 14.23 10.93
C ALA A 120 10.18 14.09 10.19
N ALA A 121 9.89 15.02 9.27
CA ALA A 121 8.70 14.97 8.41
C ALA A 121 8.76 13.79 7.44
N GLY A 122 9.91 13.52 6.86
CA GLY A 122 10.13 12.39 5.95
C GLY A 122 9.89 11.04 6.64
N MET A 123 10.42 10.87 7.83
CA MET A 123 10.18 9.66 8.63
C MET A 123 8.72 9.53 9.05
N SER A 124 8.09 10.64 9.47
CA SER A 124 6.67 10.65 9.85
C SER A 124 5.76 10.28 8.68
N ALA A 125 6.05 10.80 7.48
CA ALA A 125 5.32 10.46 6.26
C ALA A 125 5.46 8.98 5.91
N ALA A 126 6.67 8.41 5.98
CA ALA A 126 6.90 7.00 5.72
C ALA A 126 6.15 6.11 6.74
N ILE A 127 6.19 6.44 8.03
CA ILE A 127 5.44 5.72 9.06
C ILE A 127 3.92 5.82 8.81
N TYR A 128 3.43 6.98 8.39
CA TYR A 128 2.01 7.16 8.07
C TYR A 128 1.59 6.31 6.87
N HIS A 129 2.38 6.27 5.80
CA HIS A 129 2.09 5.46 4.60
C HIS A 129 2.08 3.95 4.90
N TRP A 130 3.00 3.48 5.75
CA TRP A 130 3.12 2.07 6.12
C TRP A 130 2.37 1.70 7.41
N GLY A 131 1.60 2.64 7.97
CA GLY A 131 0.81 2.45 9.18
C GLY A 131 -0.53 1.74 8.92
N LEU A 132 -1.49 2.01 9.79
CA LEU A 132 -2.78 1.32 9.84
C LEU A 132 -3.56 1.33 8.52
N HIS A 133 -3.49 2.41 7.74
CA HIS A 133 -4.25 2.56 6.50
C HIS A 133 -3.84 1.54 5.44
N ALA A 134 -2.55 1.38 5.21
CA ALA A 134 -2.05 0.39 4.26
C ALA A 134 -2.42 -1.04 4.69
N TRP A 135 -2.25 -1.36 5.95
CA TRP A 135 -2.58 -2.69 6.47
C TRP A 135 -4.06 -2.99 6.46
N ALA A 136 -4.92 -1.99 6.69
CA ALA A 136 -6.36 -2.16 6.59
C ALA A 136 -6.81 -2.54 5.17
N ILE A 137 -6.19 -1.95 4.14
CA ILE A 137 -6.46 -2.29 2.73
C ILE A 137 -6.08 -3.74 2.43
N TYR A 138 -4.97 -4.23 2.98
CA TYR A 138 -4.55 -5.63 2.78
C TYR A 138 -5.35 -6.63 3.63
N ALA A 139 -6.01 -6.19 4.71
CA ALA A 139 -6.78 -7.03 5.60
C ALA A 139 -8.21 -7.31 5.12
N VAL A 140 -8.77 -6.46 4.26
CA VAL A 140 -10.11 -6.57 3.65
C VAL A 140 -10.05 -7.36 2.36
#